data_c6f51335576c49381672171b6bb5ece7
#
_entry.id   c6f51335576c49381672171b6bb5ece7
#
_cell.length_a   1.000
_cell.length_b   1.000
_cell.length_c   1.000
_cell.angle_alpha   90.00
_cell.angle_beta   90.00
_cell.angle_gamma   90.00
#
_symmetry.space_group_name_H-M   'P 1'
#
loop_
_entity.id
_entity.type
_entity.pdbx_description
1 polymer ?
#
loop_
_entity_poly.entity_id
_entity_poly.type
_entity_poly.pdbx_seq_one_letter_code
_entity_poly.pdbx_strand_id
1 'polypeptide(L)'
;DGIDNDCDGVIPIDETTDSDGDGAVECLDCDDSNADTFVGAKEICDGEDNDCDGVIPADETTDVDSDGYAVCEDCDDSDSAINPGATEICDGLDNDCDGVLGKDETTDSDGDGSPDCDDCDDANADIYPGAPELCDDEDNDCDGVVDEGVDSDNDGDGYSACDGDC
;
A
#
# COMPACT_ATOMS: atom_id res chain seq x y z
N ASP A 1 42.79 6.10 1.82
CA ASP A 1 43.45 4.83 1.54
C ASP A 1 44.61 4.53 2.51
N GLY A 2 44.84 5.42 3.48
CA GLY A 2 45.89 5.30 4.48
C GLY A 2 47.33 5.45 3.91
N ILE A 3 47.46 6.05 2.75
CA ILE A 3 48.71 6.27 2.05
C ILE A 3 48.98 7.79 1.96
N ASP A 4 50.20 8.19 2.23
CA ASP A 4 50.71 9.57 1.98
C ASP A 4 50.80 9.80 0.46
N ASN A 5 49.70 10.30 -0.12
CA ASN A 5 49.58 10.45 -1.58
C ASN A 5 50.35 11.66 -2.14
N ASP A 6 50.69 12.67 -1.32
CA ASP A 6 51.45 13.84 -1.72
C ASP A 6 52.91 13.78 -1.29
N CYS A 7 53.31 12.72 -0.57
CA CYS A 7 54.65 12.43 -0.07
C CYS A 7 55.21 13.52 0.85
N ASP A 8 54.39 14.21 1.62
CA ASP A 8 54.82 15.20 2.62
C ASP A 8 55.22 14.57 3.96
N GLY A 9 55.01 13.28 4.11
CA GLY A 9 55.33 12.49 5.32
C GLY A 9 54.22 12.50 6.36
N VAL A 10 53.04 12.99 6.03
CA VAL A 10 51.87 13.03 6.89
C VAL A 10 50.72 12.37 6.18
N ILE A 11 50.12 11.34 6.78
CA ILE A 11 48.83 10.83 6.35
C ILE A 11 47.76 11.76 6.96
N PRO A 12 46.98 12.49 6.17
CA PRO A 12 45.90 13.33 6.71
C PRO A 12 44.92 12.54 7.59
N ILE A 13 44.32 13.21 8.55
CA ILE A 13 43.40 12.54 9.49
C ILE A 13 42.15 12.02 8.78
N ASP A 14 41.74 12.72 7.72
CA ASP A 14 40.62 12.34 6.85
C ASP A 14 40.88 11.06 6.05
N GLU A 15 42.14 10.64 5.89
CA GLU A 15 42.50 9.34 5.29
C GLU A 15 42.48 8.16 6.28
N THR A 16 42.31 8.42 7.57
CA THR A 16 42.39 7.40 8.63
C THR A 16 41.22 7.39 9.60
N THR A 17 40.37 8.41 9.52
CA THR A 17 39.19 8.55 10.37
C THR A 17 37.98 7.97 9.61
N ASP A 18 37.17 7.22 10.30
CA ASP A 18 35.87 6.71 9.92
C ASP A 18 34.94 7.17 11.05
N SER A 19 34.12 8.17 10.78
CA SER A 19 33.39 8.91 11.83
C SER A 19 32.07 8.28 12.19
N ASP A 20 31.39 7.61 11.25
CA ASP A 20 30.10 6.95 11.47
C ASP A 20 30.21 5.42 11.59
N GLY A 21 31.36 4.84 11.22
CA GLY A 21 31.67 3.42 11.46
C GLY A 21 31.21 2.49 10.34
N ASP A 22 31.02 2.98 9.13
CA ASP A 22 30.59 2.22 7.97
C ASP A 22 31.73 1.41 7.29
N GLY A 23 32.98 1.80 7.58
CA GLY A 23 34.19 1.18 7.05
C GLY A 23 34.85 1.97 5.93
N ALA A 24 34.27 3.06 5.45
CA ALA A 24 34.90 4.05 4.64
C ALA A 24 35.65 5.08 5.51
N VAL A 25 36.66 5.68 4.98
CA VAL A 25 37.35 6.80 5.63
C VAL A 25 36.85 8.11 5.02
N GLU A 26 36.90 9.21 5.81
CA GLU A 26 36.34 10.51 5.42
C GLU A 26 36.68 10.97 3.99
N CYS A 27 37.81 10.58 3.41
CA CYS A 27 38.18 10.92 2.03
C CYS A 27 37.49 10.03 0.96
N LEU A 28 36.84 8.95 1.35
CA LEU A 28 36.05 8.04 0.50
C LEU A 28 34.58 8.03 0.89
N ASP A 29 34.18 9.00 1.68
CA ASP A 29 32.87 9.19 2.21
C ASP A 29 32.37 10.59 1.83
N CYS A 30 31.15 10.70 1.31
CA CYS A 30 30.56 11.98 0.97
C CYS A 30 29.62 12.52 2.07
N ASP A 31 29.33 11.70 3.08
CA ASP A 31 28.66 12.14 4.29
C ASP A 31 29.14 11.39 5.54
N ASP A 32 30.25 11.84 6.13
CA ASP A 32 30.92 11.30 7.32
C ASP A 32 30.03 11.13 8.58
N SER A 33 28.75 11.40 8.46
CA SER A 33 27.76 11.25 9.54
C SER A 33 26.65 10.25 9.22
N ASN A 34 26.64 9.69 8.01
CA ASN A 34 25.63 8.77 7.53
C ASN A 34 26.24 7.47 7.03
N ALA A 35 26.21 6.44 7.83
CA ALA A 35 26.81 5.13 7.56
C ALA A 35 26.21 4.36 6.34
N ASP A 36 25.17 4.89 5.72
CA ASP A 36 24.60 4.35 4.49
C ASP A 36 25.12 5.05 3.21
N THR A 37 25.98 6.09 3.37
CA THR A 37 26.42 6.98 2.29
C THR A 37 27.94 7.01 2.19
N PHE A 38 28.53 6.27 1.24
CA PHE A 38 29.98 6.18 0.98
C PHE A 38 30.27 5.68 -0.44
N VAL A 39 31.49 5.88 -0.92
CA VAL A 39 31.87 5.45 -2.27
C VAL A 39 31.64 3.97 -2.50
N GLY A 40 30.65 3.65 -3.34
CA GLY A 40 30.24 2.29 -3.71
C GLY A 40 29.25 1.65 -2.76
N ALA A 41 28.57 2.42 -1.91
CA ALA A 41 27.41 1.98 -1.16
C ALA A 41 26.29 1.51 -2.10
N LYS A 42 25.24 0.94 -1.53
CA LYS A 42 24.05 0.60 -2.32
C LYS A 42 23.08 1.78 -2.25
N GLU A 43 22.59 2.22 -3.39
CA GLU A 43 21.49 3.19 -3.43
C GLU A 43 20.26 2.68 -2.68
N ILE A 44 19.70 3.52 -1.83
CA ILE A 44 18.46 3.31 -1.08
C ILE A 44 17.50 4.45 -1.38
N CYS A 45 16.20 4.21 -1.22
CA CYS A 45 15.17 5.17 -1.59
C CYS A 45 15.05 6.29 -0.52
N ASP A 46 15.97 7.26 -0.54
CA ASP A 46 16.00 8.39 0.40
C ASP A 46 16.24 9.75 -0.27
N GLY A 47 16.44 9.75 -1.60
CA GLY A 47 16.69 10.94 -2.40
C GLY A 47 18.10 11.47 -2.27
N GLU A 48 19.06 10.69 -1.73
CA GLU A 48 20.47 11.01 -1.60
C GLU A 48 21.32 10.18 -2.57
N ASP A 49 22.50 10.62 -2.89
CA ASP A 49 23.50 9.91 -3.67
C ASP A 49 24.34 9.05 -2.71
N ASN A 50 23.85 7.85 -2.41
CA ASN A 50 24.47 7.01 -1.38
C ASN A 50 25.84 6.45 -1.83
N ASP A 51 26.05 6.21 -3.13
CA ASP A 51 27.30 5.64 -3.66
C ASP A 51 28.35 6.71 -4.06
N CYS A 52 28.03 7.99 -3.89
CA CYS A 52 28.90 9.14 -4.16
C CYS A 52 29.35 9.23 -5.63
N ASP A 53 28.60 8.72 -6.58
CA ASP A 53 28.95 8.79 -8.02
C ASP A 53 28.50 10.10 -8.69
N GLY A 54 27.72 10.91 -8.01
CA GLY A 54 27.17 12.19 -8.44
C GLY A 54 25.80 12.07 -9.13
N VAL A 55 25.14 10.92 -9.00
CA VAL A 55 23.86 10.65 -9.64
C VAL A 55 22.88 10.04 -8.63
N ILE A 56 21.82 10.77 -8.29
CA ILE A 56 20.67 10.19 -7.59
C ILE A 56 19.85 9.39 -8.60
N PRO A 57 19.54 8.11 -8.35
CA PRO A 57 18.73 7.29 -9.25
C PRO A 57 17.37 7.92 -9.58
N ALA A 58 16.89 7.75 -10.80
CA ALA A 58 15.66 8.38 -11.26
C ALA A 58 14.40 7.84 -10.55
N ASP A 59 14.44 6.59 -10.10
CA ASP A 59 13.36 5.94 -9.35
C ASP A 59 13.21 6.53 -7.94
N GLU A 60 14.25 7.15 -7.39
CA GLU A 60 14.17 7.86 -6.11
C GLU A 60 13.58 9.26 -6.20
N THR A 61 13.56 9.84 -7.40
CA THR A 61 13.15 11.24 -7.63
C THR A 61 11.94 11.39 -8.54
N THR A 62 11.47 10.29 -9.12
CA THR A 62 10.30 10.28 -10.01
C THR A 62 9.08 9.82 -9.24
N ASP A 63 8.02 10.60 -9.33
CA ASP A 63 6.67 10.34 -8.84
C ASP A 63 5.75 10.54 -10.06
N VAL A 64 5.22 9.44 -10.64
CA VAL A 64 4.53 9.48 -11.94
C VAL A 64 3.08 9.91 -11.80
N ASP A 65 2.40 9.47 -10.75
CA ASP A 65 0.99 9.79 -10.52
C ASP A 65 0.76 11.00 -9.60
N SER A 66 1.84 11.49 -8.98
CA SER A 66 1.88 12.70 -8.17
C SER A 66 1.15 12.59 -6.82
N ASP A 67 1.26 11.45 -6.18
CA ASP A 67 0.70 11.19 -4.85
C ASP A 67 1.66 11.53 -3.69
N GLY A 68 2.94 11.76 -4.01
CA GLY A 68 3.98 12.19 -3.08
C GLY A 68 4.97 11.09 -2.70
N TYR A 69 4.87 9.90 -3.29
CA TYR A 69 5.83 8.80 -3.13
C TYR A 69 6.59 8.58 -4.44
N ALA A 70 7.84 8.20 -4.35
CA ALA A 70 8.67 7.95 -5.52
C ALA A 70 8.55 6.49 -5.97
N VAL A 71 8.84 6.22 -7.26
CA VAL A 71 8.79 4.87 -7.87
C VAL A 71 9.43 3.78 -7.01
N CYS A 72 10.50 4.09 -6.27
CA CYS A 72 11.19 3.11 -5.43
C CYS A 72 10.47 2.80 -4.11
N GLU A 73 9.55 3.67 -3.66
CA GLU A 73 8.75 3.48 -2.46
C GLU A 73 7.34 2.96 -2.77
N ASP A 74 6.83 3.30 -3.95
CA ASP A 74 5.48 3.05 -4.40
C ASP A 74 5.37 1.69 -5.12
N CYS A 75 4.40 0.88 -4.77
CA CYS A 75 4.20 -0.42 -5.38
C CYS A 75 3.36 -0.36 -6.68
N ASP A 76 2.66 0.75 -6.93
CA ASP A 76 2.04 1.05 -8.24
C ASP A 76 2.05 2.56 -8.56
N ASP A 77 3.21 3.10 -8.93
CA ASP A 77 3.48 4.50 -9.31
C ASP A 77 2.66 5.01 -10.51
N SER A 78 1.63 4.31 -10.91
CA SER A 78 0.65 4.74 -11.92
C SER A 78 -0.75 4.97 -11.34
N ASP A 79 -0.98 4.62 -10.08
CA ASP A 79 -2.27 4.77 -9.41
C ASP A 79 -2.11 5.42 -8.02
N SER A 80 -2.36 6.69 -7.93
CA SER A 80 -2.26 7.51 -6.71
C SER A 80 -3.14 7.08 -5.51
N ALA A 81 -3.92 6.02 -5.65
CA ALA A 81 -4.64 5.39 -4.56
C ALA A 81 -3.85 4.26 -3.89
N ILE A 82 -2.72 3.85 -4.49
CA ILE A 82 -1.83 2.77 -4.04
C ILE A 82 -0.48 3.40 -3.71
N ASN A 83 -0.12 3.48 -2.43
CA ASN A 83 1.13 4.06 -1.95
C ASN A 83 1.35 3.74 -0.47
N PRO A 84 2.56 3.86 0.09
CA PRO A 84 2.86 3.56 1.50
C PRO A 84 2.07 4.34 2.56
N GLY A 85 1.31 5.33 2.16
CA GLY A 85 0.44 6.13 3.05
C GLY A 85 -1.05 5.90 2.85
N ALA A 86 -1.43 5.04 1.91
CA ALA A 86 -2.83 4.73 1.61
C ALA A 86 -3.50 3.96 2.75
N THR A 87 -4.79 3.80 2.66
CA THR A 87 -5.56 2.96 3.58
C THR A 87 -6.12 1.79 2.76
N GLU A 88 -6.02 0.59 3.28
CA GLU A 88 -6.61 -0.60 2.69
C GLU A 88 -8.11 -0.40 2.41
N ILE A 89 -8.53 -0.69 1.18
CA ILE A 89 -9.93 -0.71 0.76
C ILE A 89 -10.25 -2.07 0.14
N CYS A 90 -11.52 -2.47 0.11
CA CYS A 90 -11.94 -3.77 -0.36
C CYS A 90 -11.90 -3.86 -1.90
N ASP A 91 -10.71 -3.99 -2.48
CA ASP A 91 -10.52 -4.08 -3.94
C ASP A 91 -9.57 -5.21 -4.38
N GLY A 92 -9.02 -5.94 -3.40
CA GLY A 92 -8.09 -7.05 -3.62
C GLY A 92 -6.68 -6.61 -3.96
N LEU A 93 -6.34 -5.33 -3.75
CA LEU A 93 -5.01 -4.77 -3.93
C LEU A 93 -4.36 -4.48 -2.57
N ASP A 94 -3.06 -4.49 -2.52
CA ASP A 94 -2.24 -4.02 -1.40
C ASP A 94 -2.10 -2.50 -1.56
N ASN A 95 -3.05 -1.75 -0.98
CA ASN A 95 -3.11 -0.31 -1.20
C ASN A 95 -2.00 0.43 -0.46
N ASP A 96 -1.53 -0.06 0.71
CA ASP A 96 -0.51 0.59 1.52
C ASP A 96 0.91 0.03 1.33
N CYS A 97 1.08 -0.87 0.35
CA CYS A 97 2.38 -1.43 -0.04
C CYS A 97 3.12 -2.17 1.09
N ASP A 98 2.44 -2.66 2.12
CA ASP A 98 3.05 -3.38 3.24
C ASP A 98 3.27 -4.88 2.95
N GLY A 99 2.76 -5.38 1.84
CA GLY A 99 2.84 -6.77 1.38
C GLY A 99 1.70 -7.65 1.90
N VAL A 100 0.68 -7.06 2.51
CA VAL A 100 -0.46 -7.77 3.09
C VAL A 100 -1.75 -7.09 2.67
N LEU A 101 -2.66 -7.82 2.01
CA LEU A 101 -4.02 -7.33 1.77
C LEU A 101 -4.74 -7.07 3.09
N GLY A 102 -5.65 -6.13 3.13
CA GLY A 102 -6.47 -5.81 4.29
C GLY A 102 -7.11 -7.07 4.89
N LYS A 103 -7.12 -7.16 6.23
CA LYS A 103 -7.59 -8.38 6.93
C LYS A 103 -9.00 -8.78 6.50
N ASP A 104 -9.86 -7.79 6.33
CA ASP A 104 -11.27 -8.02 6.03
C ASP A 104 -11.49 -8.41 4.56
N GLU A 105 -10.54 -8.13 3.66
CA GLU A 105 -10.58 -8.54 2.25
C GLU A 105 -10.35 -10.04 2.03
N THR A 106 -9.70 -10.70 2.99
CA THR A 106 -9.34 -12.13 2.91
C THR A 106 -10.17 -13.01 3.84
N THR A 107 -11.02 -12.40 4.65
CA THR A 107 -11.89 -13.09 5.60
C THR A 107 -13.32 -13.14 5.01
N ASP A 108 -13.95 -14.29 5.07
CA ASP A 108 -15.34 -14.55 4.75
C ASP A 108 -15.87 -15.33 5.98
N SER A 109 -16.56 -14.62 6.88
CA SER A 109 -16.85 -15.13 8.21
C SER A 109 -18.01 -16.11 8.26
N ASP A 110 -18.99 -15.98 7.36
CA ASP A 110 -20.16 -16.87 7.30
C ASP A 110 -20.12 -17.85 6.11
N GLY A 111 -19.23 -17.64 5.13
CA GLY A 111 -18.94 -18.59 4.05
C GLY A 111 -19.87 -18.48 2.86
N ASP A 112 -20.44 -17.32 2.59
CA ASP A 112 -21.33 -17.07 1.47
C ASP A 112 -20.58 -16.72 0.17
N GLY A 113 -19.31 -16.35 0.26
CA GLY A 113 -18.42 -16.02 -0.86
C GLY A 113 -18.14 -14.53 -1.01
N SER A 114 -18.71 -13.68 -0.15
CA SER A 114 -18.37 -12.26 -0.01
C SER A 114 -17.33 -12.07 1.10
N PRO A 115 -16.30 -11.24 0.92
CA PRO A 115 -15.39 -10.94 2.01
C PRO A 115 -16.04 -9.96 3.01
N ASP A 116 -15.64 -10.07 4.29
CA ASP A 116 -16.20 -9.26 5.39
C ASP A 116 -16.16 -7.74 5.13
N CYS A 117 -15.21 -7.25 4.34
CA CYS A 117 -15.12 -5.83 3.99
C CYS A 117 -16.18 -5.34 3.00
N ASP A 118 -16.80 -6.25 2.25
CA ASP A 118 -17.81 -5.95 1.22
C ASP A 118 -19.22 -6.38 1.66
N ASP A 119 -19.27 -7.23 2.71
CA ASP A 119 -20.48 -7.79 3.28
C ASP A 119 -21.13 -6.84 4.29
N CYS A 120 -22.42 -6.67 4.26
CA CYS A 120 -23.14 -5.83 5.22
C CYS A 120 -23.62 -6.57 6.47
N ASP A 121 -23.52 -7.93 6.51
CA ASP A 121 -23.70 -8.73 7.72
C ASP A 121 -22.83 -9.99 7.73
N ASP A 122 -21.56 -9.88 8.08
CA ASP A 122 -20.53 -10.93 8.18
C ASP A 122 -20.93 -12.21 8.97
N ALA A 123 -22.11 -12.27 9.49
CA ALA A 123 -22.60 -13.41 10.30
C ALA A 123 -23.81 -14.09 9.68
N ASN A 124 -24.32 -13.62 8.56
CA ASN A 124 -25.55 -14.11 7.93
C ASN A 124 -25.35 -14.36 6.43
N ALA A 125 -25.05 -15.57 6.04
CA ALA A 125 -24.80 -16.01 4.69
C ALA A 125 -26.00 -15.85 3.68
N ASP A 126 -27.10 -15.28 4.09
CA ASP A 126 -28.22 -14.89 3.24
C ASP A 126 -28.19 -13.38 2.89
N ILE A 127 -27.25 -12.61 3.46
CA ILE A 127 -27.06 -11.17 3.28
C ILE A 127 -25.65 -10.91 2.72
N TYR A 128 -25.54 -10.52 1.47
CA TYR A 128 -24.26 -10.21 0.80
C TYR A 128 -24.50 -9.41 -0.48
N PRO A 129 -23.53 -8.66 -1.01
CA PRO A 129 -23.69 -7.89 -2.24
C PRO A 129 -24.20 -8.68 -3.43
N GLY A 130 -25.41 -8.37 -3.87
CA GLY A 130 -26.11 -9.04 -4.98
C GLY A 130 -26.85 -10.33 -4.60
N ALA A 131 -27.09 -10.59 -3.32
CA ALA A 131 -27.97 -11.64 -2.87
C ALA A 131 -29.41 -11.42 -3.40
N PRO A 132 -30.24 -12.45 -3.47
CA PRO A 132 -31.65 -12.24 -3.80
C PRO A 132 -32.41 -11.67 -2.60
N GLU A 133 -33.18 -10.60 -2.80
CA GLU A 133 -34.05 -10.05 -1.79
C GLU A 133 -35.08 -11.07 -1.27
N LEU A 134 -35.26 -11.10 0.03
CA LEU A 134 -36.27 -11.85 0.76
C LEU A 134 -37.24 -10.87 1.40
N CYS A 135 -38.48 -11.31 1.67
CA CYS A 135 -39.46 -10.48 2.37
C CYS A 135 -39.30 -10.59 3.88
N ASP A 136 -38.26 -9.98 4.43
CA ASP A 136 -37.91 -10.11 5.85
C ASP A 136 -37.59 -8.75 6.54
N ASP A 137 -37.82 -7.65 5.83
CA ASP A 137 -37.51 -6.28 6.25
C ASP A 137 -35.98 -6.03 6.40
N GLU A 138 -35.12 -6.87 5.78
CA GLU A 138 -33.68 -6.71 5.71
C GLU A 138 -33.26 -6.36 4.28
N ASP A 139 -32.13 -5.68 4.10
CA ASP A 139 -31.47 -5.37 2.84
C ASP A 139 -30.51 -6.52 2.53
N ASN A 140 -31.00 -7.53 1.81
CA ASN A 140 -30.23 -8.75 1.64
C ASN A 140 -29.09 -8.57 0.63
N ASP A 141 -29.20 -7.66 -0.34
CA ASP A 141 -28.19 -7.46 -1.39
C ASP A 141 -27.26 -6.27 -1.15
N CYS A 142 -27.38 -5.63 0.01
CA CYS A 142 -26.51 -4.53 0.46
C CYS A 142 -26.55 -3.27 -0.45
N ASP A 143 -27.62 -3.04 -1.22
CA ASP A 143 -27.71 -1.90 -2.11
C ASP A 143 -28.33 -0.65 -1.46
N GLY A 144 -28.81 -0.77 -0.22
CA GLY A 144 -29.41 0.30 0.56
C GLY A 144 -30.94 0.40 0.42
N VAL A 145 -31.57 -0.57 -0.26
CA VAL A 145 -33.02 -0.65 -0.43
C VAL A 145 -33.52 -1.99 0.08
N VAL A 146 -34.50 -1.99 0.96
CA VAL A 146 -35.04 -3.19 1.60
C VAL A 146 -36.16 -3.78 0.76
N ASP A 147 -36.16 -5.10 0.59
CA ASP A 147 -37.24 -5.89 -0.07
C ASP A 147 -37.57 -5.47 -1.54
N GLU A 148 -36.64 -4.77 -2.27
CA GLU A 148 -36.93 -4.36 -3.63
C GLU A 148 -37.05 -5.55 -4.58
N GLY A 149 -37.92 -5.40 -5.57
CA GLY A 149 -38.18 -6.46 -6.56
C GLY A 149 -39.08 -7.60 -6.08
N VAL A 150 -39.19 -7.83 -4.77
CA VAL A 150 -40.10 -8.82 -4.19
C VAL A 150 -41.38 -8.21 -3.65
N ASP A 151 -41.39 -6.91 -3.36
CA ASP A 151 -42.57 -6.13 -2.96
C ASP A 151 -43.45 -5.68 -4.17
N SER A 152 -43.51 -6.46 -5.25
CA SER A 152 -44.30 -6.15 -6.45
C SER A 152 -45.66 -6.86 -6.40
N ASP A 153 -46.74 -6.08 -6.46
CA ASP A 153 -48.10 -6.55 -6.77
C ASP A 153 -48.18 -6.86 -8.29
N ASN A 154 -47.95 -8.12 -8.65
CA ASN A 154 -47.81 -8.54 -10.04
C ASN A 154 -49.14 -8.74 -10.75
N ASP A 155 -50.24 -9.01 -10.05
CA ASP A 155 -51.56 -9.26 -10.63
C ASP A 155 -52.55 -8.12 -10.38
N GLY A 156 -52.20 -7.13 -9.56
CA GLY A 156 -52.96 -5.90 -9.31
C GLY A 156 -54.12 -6.09 -8.32
N ASP A 157 -54.01 -7.07 -7.45
CA ASP A 157 -55.06 -7.35 -6.45
C ASP A 157 -54.89 -6.53 -5.14
N GLY A 158 -53.73 -5.82 -5.01
CA GLY A 158 -53.43 -4.95 -3.86
C GLY A 158 -52.59 -5.62 -2.79
N TYR A 159 -52.06 -6.80 -3.04
CA TYR A 159 -51.09 -7.49 -2.19
C TYR A 159 -49.79 -7.73 -2.96
N SER A 160 -48.67 -7.60 -2.30
CA SER A 160 -47.38 -7.95 -2.86
C SER A 160 -46.96 -9.38 -2.47
N ALA A 161 -45.91 -9.90 -3.12
CA ALA A 161 -45.36 -11.20 -2.72
C ALA A 161 -44.96 -11.21 -1.24
N CYS A 162 -44.52 -10.08 -0.68
CA CYS A 162 -44.20 -9.93 0.74
C CYS A 162 -45.45 -9.90 1.66
N ASP A 163 -46.61 -9.52 1.12
CA ASP A 163 -47.90 -9.57 1.86
C ASP A 163 -48.56 -10.94 1.82
N GLY A 164 -47.92 -11.95 1.21
CA GLY A 164 -48.40 -13.34 1.16
C GLY A 164 -49.27 -13.63 -0.06
N ASP A 165 -49.16 -12.82 -1.09
CA ASP A 165 -49.71 -13.13 -2.41
C ASP A 165 -49.06 -14.38 -3.01
N CYS A 166 -49.84 -15.31 -3.59
CA CYS A 166 -49.36 -16.54 -4.18
C CYS A 166 -49.93 -16.81 -5.59
#